data_d76ca9fc7f268419b364933a2b412d40
#
_entry.id   d76ca9fc7f268419b364933a2b412d40
#
_cell.length_a   1.000
_cell.length_b   1.000
_cell.length_c   1.000
_cell.angle_alpha   90.00
_cell.angle_beta   90.00
_cell.angle_gamma   90.00
#
_symmetry.space_group_name_H-M   'P 1'
#
loop_
_entity.id
_entity.type
_entity.pdbx_description
1 polymer ?
#
loop_
_entity_poly.entity_id
_entity_poly.type
_entity_poly.pdbx_seq_one_letter_code
_entity_poly.pdbx_strand_id
1 'polypeptide(L)'
;MYNSENCIFYYISWEMTPTFIGGKKQAGISGGSQSPQLMEAFLKRNLNRHFYYMMEFVILKSYNDRDKISLQFKYREYKIMRNIKITIEYDGSRYQGWTRLGKDESNNTISAKIIDVLGKMTGEKNIELNCGCRTEVGVHAYAQVANFKTSSNLSTKDIQHYLNRYLPMDIAITEVEEVPDRFHAQLNAVSKTYVYRMTIMDVPSVFERKHTYHCFKTPDKKAMQQAALLFIGEHDFRNFSTAKKSKNTTREVYDIDIYGDNEEMQILIQADDFLHNMARLIIGTLLDIGFGLRKKEDIEAIFNGEKTVGNPCDPKGLYLQEVEY
;
A
#
# COMPACT_ATOMS: atom_id res chain seq x y z
N MET A 1 -46.60 18.52 -25.61
CA MET A 1 -45.52 19.47 -25.91
C MET A 1 -45.35 20.34 -24.68
N TYR A 2 -44.42 20.04 -23.82
CA TYR A 2 -44.05 20.86 -22.65
C TYR A 2 -42.77 21.60 -23.01
N ASN A 3 -42.85 22.94 -22.97
CA ASN A 3 -41.74 23.86 -23.24
C ASN A 3 -40.76 23.83 -22.07
N SER A 4 -39.50 23.52 -22.34
CA SER A 4 -38.38 23.40 -21.36
C SER A 4 -37.59 24.70 -21.19
N GLU A 5 -38.24 25.85 -21.32
CA GLU A 5 -37.56 27.14 -21.21
C GLU A 5 -38.00 27.86 -19.93
N ASN A 6 -37.22 27.71 -18.86
CA ASN A 6 -37.05 28.66 -17.75
C ASN A 6 -36.48 27.99 -16.47
N CYS A 7 -35.44 27.14 -16.62
CA CYS A 7 -34.63 26.74 -15.50
C CYS A 7 -33.38 27.65 -15.44
N ILE A 8 -33.29 28.56 -14.49
CA ILE A 8 -32.08 29.33 -14.24
C ILE A 8 -31.28 28.55 -13.17
N PHE A 9 -30.13 28.03 -13.57
CA PHE A 9 -29.20 27.36 -12.66
C PHE A 9 -28.24 28.40 -12.05
N TYR A 10 -28.22 28.52 -10.73
CA TYR A 10 -27.20 29.25 -10.02
C TYR A 10 -26.28 28.26 -9.34
N TYR A 11 -25.00 28.24 -9.74
CA TYR A 11 -23.95 27.54 -9.02
C TYR A 11 -23.34 28.50 -7.99
N ILE A 12 -23.49 28.17 -6.72
CA ILE A 12 -22.78 28.85 -5.62
C ILE A 12 -21.96 27.78 -4.91
N SER A 13 -20.65 27.79 -5.12
CA SER A 13 -19.71 26.96 -4.35
C SER A 13 -19.24 27.75 -3.13
N TRP A 14 -19.41 27.17 -1.95
CA TRP A 14 -18.89 27.71 -0.70
C TRP A 14 -18.11 26.60 0.03
N GLU A 15 -16.89 26.90 0.44
CA GLU A 15 -16.16 26.10 1.43
C GLU A 15 -16.62 26.51 2.82
N MET A 16 -17.27 25.61 3.54
CA MET A 16 -17.65 25.82 4.94
C MET A 16 -17.25 24.63 5.81
N THR A 17 -16.70 24.95 6.99
CA THR A 17 -16.45 24.01 8.08
C THR A 17 -17.69 23.87 8.96
N PRO A 18 -18.34 22.71 9.05
CA PRO A 18 -19.54 22.53 9.87
C PRO A 18 -19.26 22.07 11.30
N THR A 19 -20.11 22.52 12.22
CA THR A 19 -20.20 22.06 13.61
C THR A 19 -21.52 21.32 13.82
N PHE A 20 -21.51 20.11 14.36
CA PHE A 20 -22.68 19.25 14.56
C PHE A 20 -23.45 19.58 15.85
N ILE A 21 -24.80 19.65 15.76
CA ILE A 21 -25.71 19.39 16.88
C ILE A 21 -26.80 18.45 16.39
N GLY A 22 -26.97 17.32 17.09
CA GLY A 22 -27.90 16.27 16.73
C GLY A 22 -29.37 16.69 16.79
N GLY A 23 -30.20 16.07 15.92
CA GLY A 23 -31.66 16.11 15.96
C GLY A 23 -32.28 16.64 14.68
N LYS A 24 -33.11 15.78 14.05
CA LYS A 24 -33.97 16.13 12.92
C LYS A 24 -34.81 17.36 13.23
N LYS A 25 -34.68 18.43 12.46
CA LYS A 25 -35.70 19.49 12.35
C LYS A 25 -35.90 19.84 10.88
N GLN A 26 -37.10 19.56 10.39
CA GLN A 26 -37.64 20.22 9.21
C GLN A 26 -37.81 21.70 9.51
N ALA A 27 -37.11 22.56 8.81
CA ALA A 27 -37.38 24.01 8.84
C ALA A 27 -38.18 24.34 7.56
N GLY A 28 -39.47 24.53 7.71
CA GLY A 28 -40.29 25.15 6.70
C GLY A 28 -40.06 26.65 6.72
N ILE A 29 -39.61 27.24 5.61
CA ILE A 29 -39.55 28.69 5.43
C ILE A 29 -40.66 29.07 4.49
N SER A 30 -41.71 29.73 5.03
CA SER A 30 -42.77 30.36 4.27
C SER A 30 -42.42 31.82 4.00
N GLY A 31 -42.32 32.16 2.71
CA GLY A 31 -42.52 33.48 2.15
C GLY A 31 -41.60 34.62 2.57
N GLY A 32 -40.83 35.16 1.63
CA GLY A 32 -40.15 36.42 1.66
C GLY A 32 -38.77 36.38 1.01
N SER A 33 -38.48 37.26 0.06
CA SER A 33 -37.18 37.45 -0.57
C SER A 33 -36.12 37.78 0.50
N GLN A 34 -35.48 36.77 1.04
CA GLN A 34 -34.37 36.97 1.99
C GLN A 34 -33.03 37.00 1.25
N SER A 35 -32.22 37.98 1.62
CA SER A 35 -30.90 38.20 1.00
C SER A 35 -29.95 37.02 1.30
N PRO A 36 -28.96 36.79 0.46
CA PRO A 36 -27.89 35.78 0.67
C PRO A 36 -27.20 35.89 2.03
N GLN A 37 -27.15 37.11 2.59
CA GLN A 37 -26.52 37.42 3.88
C GLN A 37 -27.26 36.82 5.10
N LEU A 38 -28.59 36.70 5.04
CA LEU A 38 -29.39 36.10 6.13
C LEU A 38 -29.25 34.56 6.11
N MET A 39 -29.08 33.96 4.95
CA MET A 39 -28.81 32.55 4.81
C MET A 39 -27.40 32.20 5.33
N GLU A 40 -26.41 33.02 5.04
CA GLU A 40 -25.06 32.91 5.59
C GLU A 40 -25.01 32.99 7.11
N ALA A 41 -25.78 33.92 7.70
CA ALA A 41 -25.91 34.09 9.16
C ALA A 41 -26.58 32.87 9.82
N PHE A 42 -27.59 32.28 9.17
CA PHE A 42 -28.28 31.06 9.64
C PHE A 42 -27.38 29.84 9.64
N LEU A 43 -26.61 29.65 8.54
CA LEU A 43 -25.67 28.53 8.39
C LEU A 43 -24.50 28.69 9.38
N LYS A 44 -23.92 29.86 9.55
CA LYS A 44 -22.86 30.13 10.56
C LYS A 44 -23.29 29.87 12.01
N ARG A 45 -24.58 30.00 12.31
CA ARG A 45 -25.11 29.83 13.67
C ARG A 45 -25.41 28.39 14.06
N ASN A 46 -25.58 27.48 13.06
CA ASN A 46 -26.11 26.13 13.30
C ASN A 46 -25.14 24.99 12.94
N LEU A 47 -23.91 25.29 12.49
CA LEU A 47 -22.96 24.28 12.08
C LEU A 47 -21.73 24.24 12.98
N ASN A 48 -21.47 23.11 13.63
CA ASN A 48 -20.35 22.89 14.56
C ASN A 48 -19.09 22.35 13.83
N ARG A 49 -17.89 22.71 14.33
CA ARG A 49 -16.56 22.80 13.72
C ARG A 49 -15.87 21.51 13.26
N HIS A 50 -16.54 20.41 12.88
CA HIS A 50 -15.78 19.16 12.59
C HIS A 50 -16.09 18.43 11.28
N PHE A 51 -16.81 19.02 10.32
CA PHE A 51 -16.99 18.39 9.01
C PHE A 51 -16.88 19.44 7.90
N TYR A 52 -15.97 19.20 6.94
CA TYR A 52 -15.94 19.89 5.66
C TYR A 52 -16.92 19.22 4.72
N TYR A 53 -18.00 19.89 4.37
CA TYR A 53 -18.89 19.46 3.29
C TYR A 53 -18.81 20.46 2.14
N MET A 54 -18.53 19.99 0.95
CA MET A 54 -18.90 20.75 -0.26
C MET A 54 -20.40 20.54 -0.48
N MET A 55 -21.19 21.58 -0.26
CA MET A 55 -22.61 21.57 -0.57
C MET A 55 -22.83 22.15 -1.97
N GLU A 56 -23.27 21.32 -2.89
CA GLU A 56 -23.77 21.78 -4.17
C GLU A 56 -25.28 22.03 -4.01
N PHE A 57 -25.67 23.33 -3.99
CA PHE A 57 -27.06 23.69 -3.91
C PHE A 57 -27.65 23.74 -5.32
N VAL A 58 -28.52 22.81 -5.65
CA VAL A 58 -29.34 22.91 -6.85
C VAL A 58 -30.68 23.54 -6.45
N ILE A 59 -30.89 24.79 -6.83
CA ILE A 59 -32.17 25.47 -6.64
C ILE A 59 -33.07 25.13 -7.84
N LEU A 60 -34.01 24.23 -7.63
CA LEU A 60 -35.06 23.95 -8.62
C LEU A 60 -36.22 24.92 -8.38
N LYS A 61 -36.38 25.87 -9.29
CA LYS A 61 -37.54 26.76 -9.30
C LYS A 61 -38.70 26.06 -10.00
N SER A 62 -39.65 25.55 -9.23
CA SER A 62 -40.89 25.03 -9.77
C SER A 62 -41.96 26.12 -9.73
N TYR A 63 -42.49 26.52 -10.87
CA TYR A 63 -43.67 27.37 -10.94
C TYR A 63 -44.92 26.46 -10.89
N ASN A 64 -45.62 26.51 -9.78
CA ASN A 64 -46.97 25.95 -9.69
C ASN A 64 -47.96 27.08 -9.47
N ASP A 65 -49.11 26.96 -10.12
CA ASP A 65 -50.16 27.96 -10.18
C ASP A 65 -50.40 28.73 -8.86
N ARG A 66 -50.51 30.05 -8.96
CA ARG A 66 -50.71 31.04 -7.89
C ARG A 66 -49.47 31.40 -7.05
N ASP A 67 -48.51 32.10 -7.66
CA ASP A 67 -47.49 32.95 -6.96
C ASP A 67 -46.74 32.36 -5.75
N LYS A 68 -46.67 31.05 -5.62
CA LYS A 68 -45.86 30.38 -4.61
C LYS A 68 -44.64 29.75 -5.26
N ILE A 69 -43.48 30.31 -5.00
CA ILE A 69 -42.18 29.74 -5.33
C ILE A 69 -41.86 28.68 -4.27
N SER A 70 -41.91 27.39 -4.63
CA SER A 70 -41.35 26.36 -3.75
C SER A 70 -39.90 26.10 -4.16
N LEU A 71 -38.97 26.35 -3.22
CA LEU A 71 -37.56 26.04 -3.37
C LEU A 71 -37.31 24.63 -2.85
N GLN A 72 -36.97 23.69 -3.73
CA GLN A 72 -36.49 22.38 -3.33
C GLN A 72 -34.97 22.41 -3.29
N PHE A 73 -34.42 22.15 -2.12
CA PHE A 73 -32.98 22.03 -1.92
C PHE A 73 -32.58 20.57 -2.03
N LYS A 74 -31.73 20.25 -2.99
CA LYS A 74 -31.09 18.94 -3.10
C LYS A 74 -29.64 19.12 -2.67
N TYR A 75 -29.27 18.61 -1.52
CA TYR A 75 -27.88 18.58 -1.08
C TYR A 75 -27.26 17.24 -1.42
N ARG A 76 -26.05 17.28 -1.90
CA ARG A 76 -25.22 16.10 -2.10
C ARG A 76 -24.17 16.10 -1.01
N GLU A 77 -24.24 15.11 -0.14
CA GLU A 77 -23.25 14.91 0.90
C GLU A 77 -21.96 14.35 0.25
N TYR A 78 -20.91 15.15 0.19
CA TYR A 78 -19.59 14.68 -0.22
C TYR A 78 -18.84 14.23 1.02
N LYS A 79 -18.59 12.93 1.11
CA LYS A 79 -17.71 12.41 2.16
C LYS A 79 -16.27 12.82 1.83
N ILE A 80 -15.64 13.54 2.73
CA ILE A 80 -14.21 13.83 2.62
C ILE A 80 -13.48 12.52 2.83
N MET A 81 -12.67 12.15 1.86
CA MET A 81 -11.84 10.95 1.93
C MET A 81 -10.49 11.34 2.54
N ARG A 82 -10.11 10.67 3.61
CA ARG A 82 -8.78 10.76 4.22
C ARG A 82 -7.89 9.70 3.62
N ASN A 83 -6.62 10.00 3.41
CA ASN A 83 -5.62 9.03 2.98
C ASN A 83 -4.80 8.55 4.18
N ILE A 84 -4.87 7.27 4.48
CA ILE A 84 -4.24 6.65 5.66
C ILE A 84 -3.10 5.76 5.19
N LYS A 85 -1.90 6.04 5.66
CA LYS A 85 -0.71 5.20 5.51
C LYS A 85 -0.61 4.26 6.71
N ILE A 86 -0.31 3.00 6.47
CA ILE A 86 -0.07 1.98 7.48
C ILE A 86 1.27 1.30 7.23
N THR A 87 2.04 1.08 8.29
CA THR A 87 3.24 0.24 8.29
C THR A 87 2.88 -1.12 8.89
N ILE A 88 3.31 -2.19 8.23
CA ILE A 88 2.82 -3.54 8.45
C ILE A 88 3.98 -4.51 8.60
N GLU A 89 4.00 -5.25 9.70
CA GLU A 89 4.87 -6.41 9.92
C GLU A 89 4.09 -7.70 9.71
N TYR A 90 4.67 -8.71 9.04
CA TYR A 90 4.01 -10.00 8.88
C TYR A 90 4.95 -11.20 8.68
N ASP A 91 4.53 -12.35 9.20
CA ASP A 91 5.03 -13.68 8.83
C ASP A 91 4.31 -14.17 7.57
N GLY A 92 5.03 -14.20 6.43
CA GLY A 92 4.49 -14.62 5.13
C GLY A 92 4.30 -16.13 4.96
N SER A 93 4.78 -16.97 5.89
CA SER A 93 4.88 -18.44 5.74
C SER A 93 3.57 -19.13 5.34
N ARG A 94 2.42 -18.59 5.77
CA ARG A 94 1.10 -19.20 5.51
C ARG A 94 0.31 -18.54 4.39
N TYR A 95 0.88 -17.49 3.76
CA TYR A 95 0.17 -16.66 2.80
C TYR A 95 0.68 -16.85 1.38
N GLN A 96 -0.21 -16.62 0.42
CA GLN A 96 0.07 -16.63 -1.01
C GLN A 96 0.65 -15.27 -1.47
N GLY A 97 1.54 -14.69 -0.64
CA GLY A 97 2.15 -13.40 -0.85
C GLY A 97 1.25 -12.22 -0.47
N TRP A 98 1.64 -11.03 -0.92
CA TRP A 98 0.90 -9.81 -0.64
C TRP A 98 -0.46 -9.78 -1.33
N THR A 99 -0.50 -10.03 -2.66
CA THR A 99 -1.73 -10.07 -3.44
C THR A 99 -1.82 -11.32 -4.28
N ARG A 100 -3.03 -11.72 -4.62
CA ARG A 100 -3.32 -12.78 -5.59
C ARG A 100 -2.81 -12.40 -6.99
N LEU A 101 -2.09 -13.28 -7.66
CA LEU A 101 -1.54 -13.06 -9.00
C LEU A 101 -2.49 -13.53 -10.11
N GLY A 102 -3.36 -14.50 -9.85
CA GLY A 102 -4.31 -15.08 -10.82
C GLY A 102 -5.74 -15.21 -10.28
N LYS A 103 -6.71 -15.40 -11.16
CA LYS A 103 -8.12 -15.55 -10.78
C LYS A 103 -8.40 -16.83 -10.02
N ASP A 104 -7.64 -17.87 -10.29
CA ASP A 104 -7.82 -19.23 -9.73
C ASP A 104 -6.96 -19.48 -8.48
N GLU A 105 -6.19 -18.47 -8.03
CA GLU A 105 -5.36 -18.58 -6.84
C GLU A 105 -6.16 -18.30 -5.56
N SER A 106 -5.65 -18.83 -4.44
CA SER A 106 -6.25 -18.64 -3.13
C SER A 106 -6.33 -17.17 -2.73
N ASN A 107 -7.43 -16.77 -2.12
CA ASN A 107 -7.59 -15.43 -1.50
C ASN A 107 -6.85 -15.32 -0.15
N ASN A 108 -6.05 -16.32 0.25
CA ASN A 108 -5.30 -16.27 1.50
C ASN A 108 -4.02 -15.44 1.35
N THR A 109 -4.18 -14.14 1.12
CA THR A 109 -3.10 -13.16 0.96
C THR A 109 -3.11 -12.14 2.09
N ILE A 110 -1.97 -11.50 2.33
CA ILE A 110 -1.82 -10.45 3.37
C ILE A 110 -2.83 -9.31 3.11
N SER A 111 -2.87 -8.78 1.89
CA SER A 111 -3.77 -7.67 1.55
C SER A 111 -5.25 -8.03 1.73
N ALA A 112 -5.65 -9.26 1.39
CA ALA A 112 -7.05 -9.70 1.56
C ALA A 112 -7.47 -9.73 3.03
N LYS A 113 -6.58 -10.14 3.96
CA LYS A 113 -6.85 -10.10 5.40
C LYS A 113 -7.02 -8.68 5.91
N ILE A 114 -6.16 -7.77 5.47
CA ILE A 114 -6.23 -6.36 5.87
C ILE A 114 -7.50 -5.71 5.31
N ILE A 115 -7.82 -5.90 4.05
CA ILE A 115 -9.02 -5.34 3.39
C ILE A 115 -10.30 -5.85 4.08
N ASP A 116 -10.37 -7.13 4.44
CA ASP A 116 -11.54 -7.69 5.16
C ASP A 116 -11.76 -6.99 6.51
N VAL A 117 -10.69 -6.79 7.29
CA VAL A 117 -10.78 -6.11 8.59
C VAL A 117 -11.08 -4.62 8.43
N LEU A 118 -10.47 -3.94 7.45
CA LEU A 118 -10.77 -2.54 7.12
C LEU A 118 -12.24 -2.38 6.72
N GLY A 119 -12.77 -3.28 5.88
CA GLY A 119 -14.17 -3.24 5.47
C GLY A 119 -15.15 -3.39 6.63
N LYS A 120 -14.83 -4.25 7.61
CA LYS A 120 -15.61 -4.41 8.85
C LYS A 120 -15.53 -3.17 9.74
N MET A 121 -14.36 -2.53 9.80
CA MET A 121 -14.13 -1.34 10.61
C MET A 121 -14.86 -0.12 10.07
N THR A 122 -14.78 0.12 8.76
CA THR A 122 -15.27 1.35 8.13
C THR A 122 -16.70 1.21 7.57
N GLY A 123 -17.16 -0.01 7.35
CA GLY A 123 -18.41 -0.31 6.62
C GLY A 123 -18.31 -0.09 5.10
N GLU A 124 -17.11 0.21 4.60
CA GLU A 124 -16.87 0.46 3.16
C GLU A 124 -16.66 -0.86 2.43
N LYS A 125 -17.29 -1.01 1.24
CA LYS A 125 -17.27 -2.28 0.49
C LYS A 125 -16.09 -2.43 -0.48
N ASN A 126 -15.56 -1.31 -0.97
CA ASN A 126 -14.53 -1.30 -2.00
C ASN A 126 -13.33 -0.49 -1.50
N ILE A 127 -12.53 -1.10 -0.62
CA ILE A 127 -11.30 -0.48 -0.13
C ILE A 127 -10.17 -0.85 -1.08
N GLU A 128 -9.55 0.15 -1.66
CA GLU A 128 -8.34 0.01 -2.45
C GLU A 128 -7.12 0.17 -1.52
N LEU A 129 -6.36 -0.91 -1.35
CA LEU A 129 -5.15 -0.94 -0.55
C LEU A 129 -3.93 -0.96 -1.46
N ASN A 130 -3.24 0.19 -1.57
CA ASN A 130 -2.03 0.35 -2.37
C ASN A 130 -0.82 0.05 -1.51
N CYS A 131 0.09 -0.82 -1.96
CA CYS A 131 1.29 -1.20 -1.21
C CYS A 131 2.57 -0.69 -1.87
N GLY A 132 3.61 -0.45 -1.06
CA GLY A 132 4.93 -0.04 -1.52
C GLY A 132 5.62 -1.14 -2.34
N CYS A 133 5.50 -2.39 -1.91
CA CYS A 133 6.09 -3.54 -2.59
C CYS A 133 5.16 -4.76 -2.51
N ARG A 134 5.17 -5.60 -3.56
CA ARG A 134 4.44 -6.88 -3.54
C ARG A 134 5.42 -8.00 -3.22
N THR A 135 5.35 -8.51 -2.01
CA THR A 135 6.13 -9.69 -1.62
C THR A 135 5.55 -10.96 -2.20
N GLU A 136 6.42 -11.90 -2.58
CA GLU A 136 6.07 -13.22 -3.10
C GLU A 136 5.57 -14.17 -2.00
N VAL A 137 5.13 -15.36 -2.42
CA VAL A 137 4.67 -16.42 -1.52
C VAL A 137 5.78 -16.80 -0.53
N GLY A 138 5.44 -16.79 0.76
CA GLY A 138 6.36 -17.19 1.84
C GLY A 138 7.38 -16.11 2.24
N VAL A 139 7.40 -14.94 1.59
CA VAL A 139 8.26 -13.81 1.94
C VAL A 139 7.63 -13.01 3.08
N HIS A 140 8.45 -12.60 4.04
CA HIS A 140 8.06 -11.82 5.23
C HIS A 140 8.25 -10.32 5.02
N ALA A 141 7.81 -9.52 5.97
CA ALA A 141 8.15 -8.10 6.04
C ALA A 141 8.28 -7.63 7.49
N TYR A 142 9.26 -6.78 7.73
CA TYR A 142 9.37 -5.99 8.97
C TYR A 142 8.63 -4.65 8.84
N ALA A 143 8.68 -4.02 7.66
CA ALA A 143 8.08 -2.71 7.44
C ALA A 143 7.51 -2.56 6.02
N GLN A 144 6.51 -3.36 5.67
CA GLN A 144 5.69 -3.12 4.49
C GLN A 144 4.87 -1.87 4.68
N VAL A 145 4.81 -1.00 3.68
CA VAL A 145 3.96 0.19 3.70
C VAL A 145 2.79 0.02 2.75
N ALA A 146 1.60 0.41 3.22
CA ALA A 146 0.43 0.50 2.36
C ALA A 146 -0.38 1.76 2.68
N ASN A 147 -1.20 2.23 1.73
CA ASN A 147 -2.15 3.30 1.97
C ASN A 147 -3.53 2.97 1.41
N PHE A 148 -4.54 3.54 2.05
CA PHE A 148 -5.93 3.42 1.62
C PHE A 148 -6.70 4.71 1.90
N LYS A 149 -7.75 4.95 1.12
CA LYS A 149 -8.66 6.08 1.34
C LYS A 149 -9.90 5.63 2.08
N THR A 150 -10.32 6.44 3.07
CA THR A 150 -11.52 6.18 3.86
C THR A 150 -12.24 7.46 4.25
N SER A 151 -13.57 7.38 4.37
CA SER A 151 -14.40 8.43 4.95
C SER A 151 -14.62 8.27 6.46
N SER A 152 -13.99 7.29 7.09
CA SER A 152 -14.07 7.06 8.54
C SER A 152 -13.42 8.18 9.32
N ASN A 153 -14.06 8.58 10.44
CA ASN A 153 -13.55 9.60 11.36
C ASN A 153 -12.75 9.02 12.54
N LEU A 154 -12.44 7.73 12.51
CA LEU A 154 -11.63 7.10 13.56
C LEU A 154 -10.25 7.75 13.62
N SER A 155 -9.72 7.93 14.83
CA SER A 155 -8.34 8.39 14.99
C SER A 155 -7.36 7.34 14.46
N THR A 156 -6.13 7.75 14.11
CA THR A 156 -5.08 6.82 13.67
C THR A 156 -4.80 5.75 14.73
N LYS A 157 -4.87 6.10 16.02
CA LYS A 157 -4.73 5.15 17.13
C LYS A 157 -5.88 4.15 17.19
N ASP A 158 -7.12 4.59 16.98
CA ASP A 158 -8.28 3.68 16.97
C ASP A 158 -8.22 2.73 15.78
N ILE A 159 -7.80 3.21 14.61
CA ILE A 159 -7.55 2.38 13.42
C ILE A 159 -6.50 1.31 13.74
N GLN A 160 -5.35 1.69 14.31
CA GLN A 160 -4.28 0.78 14.68
C GLN A 160 -4.76 -0.29 15.69
N HIS A 161 -5.45 0.14 16.74
CA HIS A 161 -5.99 -0.77 17.77
C HIS A 161 -7.02 -1.73 17.19
N TYR A 162 -7.91 -1.24 16.32
CA TYR A 162 -8.92 -2.10 15.69
C TYR A 162 -8.26 -3.13 14.78
N LEU A 163 -7.34 -2.72 13.91
CA LEU A 163 -6.63 -3.61 13.01
C LEU A 163 -5.88 -4.70 13.79
N ASN A 164 -5.07 -4.33 14.78
CA ASN A 164 -4.31 -5.30 15.57
C ASN A 164 -5.17 -6.22 16.45
N ARG A 165 -6.40 -5.80 16.77
CA ARG A 165 -7.34 -6.65 17.51
C ARG A 165 -7.97 -7.74 16.65
N TYR A 166 -8.19 -7.48 15.35
CA TYR A 166 -8.99 -8.36 14.49
C TYR A 166 -8.17 -9.01 13.36
N LEU A 167 -6.95 -8.55 13.12
CA LEU A 167 -6.03 -9.24 12.21
C LEU A 167 -5.54 -10.56 12.83
N PRO A 168 -5.15 -11.54 11.97
CA PRO A 168 -4.43 -12.71 12.44
C PRO A 168 -3.14 -12.32 13.17
N MET A 169 -2.71 -13.14 14.14
CA MET A 169 -1.52 -12.85 14.98
C MET A 169 -0.19 -12.78 14.20
N ASP A 170 -0.18 -13.22 12.96
CA ASP A 170 0.96 -13.17 12.04
C ASP A 170 0.95 -11.93 11.11
N ILE A 171 0.06 -10.97 11.37
CA ILE A 171 0.01 -9.65 10.70
C ILE A 171 -0.21 -8.58 11.77
N ALA A 172 0.70 -7.63 11.89
CA ALA A 172 0.61 -6.51 12.83
C ALA A 172 0.76 -5.16 12.10
N ILE A 173 -0.01 -4.18 12.54
CA ILE A 173 0.11 -2.78 12.11
C ILE A 173 0.97 -2.04 13.14
N THR A 174 2.19 -1.71 12.77
CA THR A 174 3.15 -1.07 13.66
C THR A 174 2.96 0.44 13.73
N GLU A 175 2.48 1.05 12.64
CA GLU A 175 2.27 2.49 12.56
C GLU A 175 1.06 2.83 11.68
N VAL A 176 0.37 3.93 12.03
CA VAL A 176 -0.75 4.49 11.26
C VAL A 176 -0.63 6.01 11.22
N GLU A 177 -0.60 6.58 10.02
CA GLU A 177 -0.47 8.02 9.80
C GLU A 177 -1.52 8.51 8.80
N GLU A 178 -1.96 9.75 8.98
CA GLU A 178 -2.72 10.45 7.95
C GLU A 178 -1.75 11.19 7.03
N VAL A 179 -1.85 10.92 5.73
CA VAL A 179 -0.92 11.45 4.71
C VAL A 179 -1.68 12.31 3.69
N PRO A 180 -0.98 13.18 2.94
CA PRO A 180 -1.60 13.98 1.89
C PRO A 180 -2.40 13.11 0.90
N ASP A 181 -3.51 13.66 0.37
CA ASP A 181 -4.44 12.93 -0.52
C ASP A 181 -3.76 12.31 -1.75
N ARG A 182 -2.70 12.94 -2.27
CA ARG A 182 -1.91 12.48 -3.43
C ARG A 182 -0.86 11.41 -3.09
N PHE A 183 -0.63 11.09 -1.81
CA PHE A 183 0.33 10.05 -1.45
C PHE A 183 -0.13 8.68 -1.95
N HIS A 184 0.81 7.94 -2.55
CA HIS A 184 0.60 6.59 -3.05
C HIS A 184 1.80 5.72 -2.69
N ALA A 185 1.57 4.68 -1.89
CA ALA A 185 2.65 3.85 -1.32
C ALA A 185 3.61 3.26 -2.38
N GLN A 186 3.14 2.90 -3.57
CA GLN A 186 3.99 2.38 -4.62
C GLN A 186 4.70 3.48 -5.41
N LEU A 187 3.97 4.56 -5.79
CA LEU A 187 4.49 5.55 -6.74
C LEU A 187 5.43 6.57 -6.12
N ASN A 188 5.31 6.79 -4.80
CA ASN A 188 6.16 7.71 -4.06
C ASN A 188 7.35 7.03 -3.38
N ALA A 189 7.45 5.69 -3.45
CA ALA A 189 8.61 4.98 -2.90
C ALA A 189 9.87 5.35 -3.69
N VAL A 190 10.93 5.73 -2.95
CA VAL A 190 12.24 6.11 -3.47
C VAL A 190 13.18 4.92 -3.48
N SER A 191 13.14 4.12 -2.42
CA SER A 191 13.93 2.90 -2.32
C SER A 191 13.21 1.81 -1.55
N LYS A 192 13.69 0.57 -1.72
CA LYS A 192 13.23 -0.62 -1.02
C LYS A 192 14.43 -1.45 -0.62
N THR A 193 14.41 -1.93 0.62
CA THR A 193 15.48 -2.77 1.16
C THR A 193 14.93 -4.13 1.54
N TYR A 194 15.55 -5.18 1.04
CA TYR A 194 15.34 -6.56 1.47
C TYR A 194 16.51 -7.06 2.28
N VAL A 195 16.23 -7.88 3.29
CA VAL A 195 17.23 -8.65 4.02
C VAL A 195 16.94 -10.15 3.89
N TYR A 196 17.97 -10.93 3.60
CA TYR A 196 17.91 -12.38 3.59
C TYR A 196 18.67 -12.94 4.76
N ARG A 197 17.99 -13.67 5.63
CA ARG A 197 18.57 -14.29 6.84
C ARG A 197 18.86 -15.76 6.59
N MET A 198 20.05 -16.16 6.93
CA MET A 198 20.46 -17.57 6.82
C MET A 198 21.28 -18.00 8.05
N THR A 199 21.09 -19.24 8.45
CA THR A 199 21.85 -19.90 9.52
C THR A 199 22.75 -20.99 8.94
N ILE A 200 23.96 -21.07 9.47
CA ILE A 200 25.02 -21.99 9.03
C ILE A 200 25.39 -22.84 10.23
N MET A 201 24.66 -23.93 10.44
CA MET A 201 24.82 -24.79 11.62
C MET A 201 24.65 -26.24 11.21
N ASP A 202 25.34 -27.16 11.92
CA ASP A 202 25.17 -28.60 11.70
C ASP A 202 23.76 -29.08 12.07
N VAL A 203 23.13 -28.41 13.07
CA VAL A 203 21.78 -28.74 13.51
C VAL A 203 20.85 -27.55 13.24
N PRO A 204 19.78 -27.74 12.45
CA PRO A 204 18.85 -26.65 12.16
C PRO A 204 18.03 -26.25 13.38
N SER A 205 17.80 -24.95 13.58
CA SER A 205 16.89 -24.44 14.60
C SER A 205 15.44 -24.79 14.24
N VAL A 206 14.78 -25.52 15.15
CA VAL A 206 13.37 -25.91 14.97
C VAL A 206 12.45 -24.67 15.03
N PHE A 207 12.77 -23.69 15.87
CA PHE A 207 11.95 -22.49 16.03
C PHE A 207 12.13 -21.49 14.88
N GLU A 208 13.35 -21.38 14.35
CA GLU A 208 13.67 -20.47 13.23
C GLU A 208 13.39 -21.07 11.84
N ARG A 209 12.98 -22.35 11.75
CA ARG A 209 12.85 -23.10 10.47
C ARG A 209 11.98 -22.42 9.41
N LYS A 210 11.11 -21.50 9.80
CA LYS A 210 10.21 -20.73 8.91
C LYS A 210 10.71 -19.31 8.63
N HIS A 211 11.71 -18.87 9.37
CA HIS A 211 12.16 -17.49 9.43
C HIS A 211 13.61 -17.30 9.01
N THR A 212 14.34 -18.40 8.77
CA THR A 212 15.72 -18.38 8.25
C THR A 212 15.93 -19.49 7.23
N TYR A 213 16.80 -19.24 6.29
CA TYR A 213 17.30 -20.29 5.40
C TYR A 213 18.45 -21.02 6.08
N HIS A 214 18.31 -22.32 6.27
CA HIS A 214 19.36 -23.14 6.89
C HIS A 214 20.29 -23.72 5.84
N CYS A 215 21.60 -23.53 6.07
CA CYS A 215 22.69 -24.10 5.26
C CYS A 215 23.51 -25.08 6.09
N PHE A 216 23.76 -26.29 5.54
CA PHE A 216 24.68 -27.26 6.13
C PHE A 216 26.15 -27.03 5.75
N LYS A 217 26.41 -26.12 4.80
CA LYS A 217 27.75 -25.81 4.31
C LYS A 217 27.95 -24.30 4.33
N THR A 218 29.06 -23.85 4.87
CA THR A 218 29.46 -22.44 4.88
C THR A 218 29.76 -21.97 3.46
N PRO A 219 29.04 -20.98 2.90
CA PRO A 219 29.37 -20.39 1.61
C PRO A 219 30.62 -19.50 1.71
N ASP A 220 31.34 -19.33 0.62
CA ASP A 220 32.45 -18.37 0.54
C ASP A 220 31.91 -16.94 0.49
N LYS A 221 31.87 -16.30 1.68
CA LYS A 221 31.39 -14.93 1.86
C LYS A 221 32.18 -13.91 1.00
N LYS A 222 33.52 -14.10 0.87
CA LYS A 222 34.35 -13.18 0.08
C LYS A 222 34.03 -13.27 -1.41
N ALA A 223 33.85 -14.48 -1.92
CA ALA A 223 33.41 -14.68 -3.31
C ALA A 223 32.04 -14.05 -3.57
N MET A 224 31.09 -14.20 -2.63
CA MET A 224 29.77 -13.57 -2.71
C MET A 224 29.88 -12.04 -2.70
N GLN A 225 30.67 -11.44 -1.79
CA GLN A 225 30.85 -9.99 -1.73
C GLN A 225 31.47 -9.42 -3.02
N GLN A 226 32.46 -10.12 -3.60
CA GLN A 226 33.03 -9.71 -4.89
C GLN A 226 32.03 -9.79 -6.04
N ALA A 227 31.17 -10.81 -6.02
CA ALA A 227 30.12 -10.99 -7.02
C ALA A 227 28.99 -9.96 -6.86
N ALA A 228 28.67 -9.58 -5.64
CA ALA A 228 27.63 -8.59 -5.34
C ALA A 228 27.90 -7.23 -6.00
N LEU A 229 29.15 -6.83 -6.11
CA LEU A 229 29.56 -5.57 -6.76
C LEU A 229 29.14 -5.48 -8.24
N LEU A 230 28.94 -6.63 -8.92
CA LEU A 230 28.53 -6.68 -10.33
C LEU A 230 27.03 -6.39 -10.54
N PHE A 231 26.24 -6.33 -9.47
CA PHE A 231 24.84 -5.97 -9.51
C PHE A 231 24.58 -4.51 -9.21
N ILE A 232 25.56 -3.79 -8.62
CA ILE A 232 25.39 -2.40 -8.20
C ILE A 232 25.33 -1.48 -9.43
N GLY A 233 24.42 -0.50 -9.38
CA GLY A 233 24.15 0.44 -10.44
C GLY A 233 22.91 0.11 -11.26
N GLU A 234 22.75 0.82 -12.39
CA GLU A 234 21.62 0.65 -13.29
C GLU A 234 21.90 -0.49 -14.30
N HIS A 235 21.03 -1.49 -14.30
CA HIS A 235 21.09 -2.64 -15.21
C HIS A 235 19.71 -3.06 -15.71
N ASP A 236 19.67 -3.77 -16.83
CA ASP A 236 18.47 -4.46 -17.31
C ASP A 236 18.34 -5.82 -16.60
N PHE A 237 17.51 -5.88 -15.56
CA PHE A 237 17.28 -7.10 -14.77
C PHE A 237 16.27 -8.07 -15.40
N ARG A 238 16.01 -7.97 -16.70
CA ARG A 238 15.08 -8.87 -17.41
C ARG A 238 15.37 -10.34 -17.15
N ASN A 239 16.64 -10.73 -17.19
CA ASN A 239 17.09 -12.10 -16.99
C ASN A 239 17.17 -12.52 -15.52
N PHE A 240 17.08 -11.56 -14.60
CA PHE A 240 16.92 -11.75 -13.14
C PHE A 240 15.46 -11.56 -12.69
N SER A 241 14.49 -11.84 -13.56
CA SER A 241 13.07 -11.72 -13.24
C SER A 241 12.27 -12.83 -13.88
N THR A 242 11.20 -13.25 -13.19
CA THR A 242 10.20 -14.17 -13.73
C THR A 242 8.99 -13.46 -14.34
N ALA A 243 9.01 -12.12 -14.40
CA ALA A 243 7.94 -11.31 -14.99
C ALA A 243 7.94 -11.39 -16.51
N LYS A 244 7.02 -12.17 -17.09
CA LYS A 244 6.94 -12.43 -18.54
C LYS A 244 6.61 -11.21 -19.42
N LYS A 245 6.13 -10.08 -18.87
CA LYS A 245 5.58 -8.94 -19.64
C LYS A 245 5.89 -7.56 -19.04
N SER A 246 6.97 -7.40 -18.29
CA SER A 246 7.35 -6.04 -17.84
C SER A 246 7.84 -5.23 -19.04
N LYS A 247 7.30 -4.01 -19.23
CA LYS A 247 7.73 -3.09 -20.27
C LYS A 247 9.04 -2.40 -19.91
N ASN A 248 9.26 -2.16 -18.62
CA ASN A 248 10.49 -1.57 -18.09
C ASN A 248 11.13 -2.57 -17.11
N THR A 249 12.29 -3.07 -17.45
CA THR A 249 13.07 -4.05 -16.67
C THR A 249 14.38 -3.47 -16.14
N THR A 250 14.66 -2.20 -16.45
CA THR A 250 15.78 -1.46 -15.88
C THR A 250 15.51 -1.12 -14.42
N ARG A 251 16.47 -1.41 -13.54
CA ARG A 251 16.45 -1.07 -12.11
C ARG A 251 17.82 -0.59 -11.69
N GLU A 252 17.86 0.22 -10.66
CA GLU A 252 19.10 0.66 -10.02
C GLU A 252 19.25 0.00 -8.66
N VAL A 253 20.26 -0.86 -8.52
CA VAL A 253 20.66 -1.44 -7.24
C VAL A 253 21.65 -0.49 -6.59
N TYR A 254 21.28 0.05 -5.43
CA TYR A 254 22.10 1.03 -4.71
C TYR A 254 23.20 0.37 -3.90
N ASP A 255 22.87 -0.75 -3.23
CA ASP A 255 23.83 -1.47 -2.39
C ASP A 255 23.45 -2.94 -2.23
N ILE A 256 24.48 -3.78 -2.05
CA ILE A 256 24.35 -5.17 -1.59
C ILE A 256 25.42 -5.43 -0.55
N ASP A 257 25.02 -5.55 0.71
CA ASP A 257 25.91 -5.88 1.81
C ASP A 257 25.72 -7.32 2.30
N ILE A 258 26.84 -8.00 2.61
CA ILE A 258 26.86 -9.38 3.10
C ILE A 258 27.67 -9.42 4.38
N TYR A 259 26.99 -9.56 5.49
CA TYR A 259 27.59 -9.52 6.83
C TYR A 259 27.17 -10.72 7.69
N GLY A 260 27.72 -10.82 8.89
CA GLY A 260 27.52 -11.95 9.79
C GLY A 260 28.79 -12.78 9.97
N ASP A 261 28.67 -13.86 10.69
CA ASP A 261 29.73 -14.78 11.08
C ASP A 261 29.54 -16.19 10.47
N ASN A 262 30.15 -17.20 11.10
CA ASN A 262 30.08 -18.57 10.63
C ASN A 262 28.79 -19.28 11.04
N GLU A 263 27.99 -18.72 11.91
CA GLU A 263 26.72 -19.30 12.39
C GLU A 263 25.50 -18.62 11.77
N GLU A 264 25.59 -17.28 11.58
CA GLU A 264 24.53 -16.50 10.94
C GLU A 264 25.10 -15.58 9.87
N MET A 265 24.43 -15.50 8.73
CA MET A 265 24.76 -14.58 7.64
C MET A 265 23.50 -13.87 7.17
N GLN A 266 23.67 -12.59 6.84
CA GLN A 266 22.60 -11.78 6.26
C GLN A 266 23.09 -11.16 4.95
N ILE A 267 22.19 -11.08 3.96
CA ILE A 267 22.40 -10.41 2.69
C ILE A 267 21.36 -9.31 2.58
N LEU A 268 21.80 -8.06 2.56
CA LEU A 268 20.98 -6.88 2.41
C LEU A 268 21.07 -6.41 0.96
N ILE A 269 19.93 -6.07 0.36
CA ILE A 269 19.86 -5.51 -1.00
C ILE A 269 18.94 -4.31 -0.99
N GLN A 270 19.48 -3.15 -1.41
CA GLN A 270 18.72 -1.93 -1.59
C GLN A 270 18.65 -1.55 -3.08
N ALA A 271 17.47 -1.20 -3.57
CA ALA A 271 17.25 -0.77 -4.94
C ALA A 271 16.10 0.23 -5.05
N ASP A 272 15.99 0.93 -6.19
CA ASP A 272 14.85 1.80 -6.52
C ASP A 272 13.53 1.03 -6.51
N ASP A 273 13.51 -0.14 -7.15
CA ASP A 273 12.38 -1.07 -7.17
C ASP A 273 12.86 -2.49 -7.53
N PHE A 274 12.01 -3.47 -7.30
CA PHE A 274 12.30 -4.87 -7.64
C PHE A 274 11.29 -5.41 -8.65
N LEU A 275 11.80 -6.14 -9.65
CA LEU A 275 10.98 -6.99 -10.50
C LEU A 275 10.56 -8.27 -9.76
N HIS A 276 9.55 -8.95 -10.29
CA HIS A 276 9.07 -10.20 -9.70
C HIS A 276 10.20 -11.24 -9.58
N ASN A 277 10.43 -11.73 -8.36
CA ASN A 277 11.50 -12.61 -7.93
C ASN A 277 12.94 -12.04 -8.09
N MET A 278 13.13 -10.77 -8.42
CA MET A 278 14.45 -10.20 -8.68
C MET A 278 15.41 -10.36 -7.49
N ALA A 279 15.01 -9.92 -6.29
CA ALA A 279 15.85 -10.07 -5.09
C ALA A 279 16.21 -11.53 -4.82
N ARG A 280 15.25 -12.44 -4.98
CA ARG A 280 15.47 -13.89 -4.77
C ARG A 280 16.41 -14.51 -5.79
N LEU A 281 16.37 -14.07 -7.05
CA LEU A 281 17.26 -14.56 -8.10
C LEU A 281 18.67 -14.01 -7.95
N ILE A 282 18.84 -12.75 -7.53
CA ILE A 282 20.14 -12.18 -7.18
C ILE A 282 20.75 -12.96 -6.02
N ILE A 283 20.02 -13.13 -4.92
CA ILE A 283 20.49 -13.87 -3.74
C ILE A 283 20.80 -15.32 -4.08
N GLY A 284 19.94 -16.01 -4.85
CA GLY A 284 20.18 -17.37 -5.29
C GLY A 284 21.47 -17.50 -6.12
N THR A 285 21.75 -16.53 -7.01
CA THR A 285 22.99 -16.48 -7.78
C THR A 285 24.22 -16.25 -6.88
N LEU A 286 24.10 -15.35 -5.90
CA LEU A 286 25.18 -15.12 -4.93
C LEU A 286 25.47 -16.37 -4.09
N LEU A 287 24.43 -17.08 -3.65
CA LEU A 287 24.58 -18.36 -2.94
C LEU A 287 25.23 -19.43 -3.82
N ASP A 288 24.82 -19.57 -5.09
CA ASP A 288 25.45 -20.49 -6.06
C ASP A 288 26.95 -20.20 -6.18
N ILE A 289 27.34 -18.92 -6.21
CA ILE A 289 28.77 -18.51 -6.26
C ILE A 289 29.46 -18.84 -4.93
N GLY A 290 28.85 -18.55 -3.80
CA GLY A 290 29.38 -18.86 -2.47
C GLY A 290 29.60 -20.36 -2.25
N PHE A 291 28.75 -21.21 -2.86
CA PHE A 291 28.92 -22.68 -2.82
C PHE A 291 29.86 -23.23 -3.90
N GLY A 292 30.39 -22.37 -4.77
CA GLY A 292 31.26 -22.75 -5.88
C GLY A 292 30.56 -23.46 -7.06
N LEU A 293 29.22 -23.31 -7.13
CA LEU A 293 28.39 -23.86 -8.22
C LEU A 293 28.41 -22.98 -9.49
N ARG A 294 28.75 -21.68 -9.29
CA ARG A 294 28.88 -20.65 -10.34
C ARG A 294 30.14 -19.82 -10.11
N LYS A 295 30.57 -19.16 -11.18
CA LYS A 295 31.65 -18.16 -11.13
C LYS A 295 31.03 -16.77 -11.17
N LYS A 296 31.74 -15.74 -10.66
CA LYS A 296 31.26 -14.34 -10.69
C LYS A 296 31.06 -13.83 -12.13
N GLU A 297 31.87 -14.31 -13.09
CA GLU A 297 31.77 -13.96 -14.52
C GLU A 297 30.45 -14.44 -15.14
N ASP A 298 29.78 -15.40 -14.53
CA ASP A 298 28.47 -15.87 -14.99
C ASP A 298 27.38 -14.79 -14.85
N ILE A 299 27.56 -13.81 -13.96
CA ILE A 299 26.60 -12.71 -13.78
C ILE A 299 26.50 -11.87 -15.06
N GLU A 300 27.63 -11.47 -15.65
CA GLU A 300 27.64 -10.74 -16.91
C GLU A 300 27.04 -11.57 -18.05
N ALA A 301 27.39 -12.86 -18.13
CA ALA A 301 26.81 -13.78 -19.10
C ALA A 301 25.27 -13.93 -18.94
N ILE A 302 24.75 -13.86 -17.72
CA ILE A 302 23.31 -13.85 -17.46
C ILE A 302 22.68 -12.53 -17.92
N PHE A 303 23.27 -11.39 -17.59
CA PHE A 303 22.78 -10.08 -18.07
C PHE A 303 22.72 -10.04 -19.61
N ASN A 304 23.71 -10.60 -20.29
CA ASN A 304 23.77 -10.67 -21.75
C ASN A 304 22.84 -11.74 -22.36
N GLY A 305 22.22 -12.59 -21.54
CA GLY A 305 21.35 -13.68 -22.00
C GLY A 305 22.11 -14.90 -22.56
N GLU A 306 23.41 -14.97 -22.33
CA GLU A 306 24.28 -16.10 -22.75
C GLU A 306 24.14 -17.29 -21.80
N LYS A 307 23.77 -17.01 -20.53
CA LYS A 307 23.52 -18.03 -19.50
C LYS A 307 22.16 -17.82 -18.85
N THR A 308 21.56 -18.88 -18.36
CA THR A 308 20.34 -18.83 -17.59
C THR A 308 20.64 -18.56 -16.11
N VAL A 309 19.83 -17.71 -15.47
CA VAL A 309 19.83 -17.54 -14.03
C VAL A 309 19.47 -18.85 -13.33
N GLY A 310 19.98 -19.06 -12.12
CA GLY A 310 19.65 -20.21 -11.28
C GLY A 310 18.24 -20.15 -10.68
N ASN A 311 18.04 -20.96 -9.66
CA ASN A 311 16.79 -20.94 -8.91
C ASN A 311 16.73 -19.72 -7.97
N PRO A 312 15.55 -19.13 -7.76
CA PRO A 312 15.38 -18.13 -6.71
C PRO A 312 15.65 -18.76 -5.34
N CYS A 313 16.25 -18.00 -4.42
CA CYS A 313 16.46 -18.46 -3.04
C CYS A 313 15.14 -18.81 -2.35
N ASP A 314 15.21 -19.63 -1.29
CA ASP A 314 14.05 -20.01 -0.49
C ASP A 314 13.40 -18.74 0.13
N PRO A 315 12.10 -18.50 -0.05
CA PRO A 315 11.45 -17.28 0.42
C PRO A 315 11.45 -17.12 1.96
N LYS A 316 11.55 -18.21 2.71
CA LYS A 316 11.48 -18.19 4.19
C LYS A 316 12.59 -17.41 4.88
N GLY A 317 13.69 -17.12 4.19
CA GLY A 317 14.76 -16.26 4.70
C GLY A 317 14.62 -14.80 4.29
N LEU A 318 13.68 -14.46 3.39
CA LEU A 318 13.58 -13.11 2.80
C LEU A 318 12.55 -12.25 3.51
N TYR A 319 12.96 -11.02 3.85
CA TYR A 319 12.13 -10.00 4.49
C TYR A 319 12.22 -8.69 3.74
N LEU A 320 11.08 -8.06 3.49
CA LEU A 320 11.04 -6.65 3.15
C LEU A 320 11.37 -5.87 4.42
N GLN A 321 12.57 -5.31 4.46
CA GLN A 321 13.10 -4.62 5.63
C GLN A 321 12.50 -3.22 5.75
N GLU A 322 12.44 -2.48 4.63
CA GLU A 322 12.04 -1.09 4.61
C GLU A 322 11.56 -0.65 3.23
N VAL A 323 10.70 0.37 3.21
CA VAL A 323 10.30 1.15 2.03
C VAL A 323 10.46 2.62 2.36
N GLU A 324 11.33 3.33 1.67
CA GLU A 324 11.62 4.76 1.85
C GLU A 324 10.79 5.65 0.92
N TYR A 325 10.48 6.89 1.39
CA TYR A 325 9.63 7.87 0.70
C TYR A 325 10.24 9.25 0.66
#